data_832e71849abc2ac4abbbadaa6db1fbef
#
_entry.id   832e71849abc2ac4abbbadaa6db1fbef
#
_cell.length_a   1.000
_cell.length_b   1.000
_cell.length_c   1.000
_cell.angle_alpha   90.00
_cell.angle_beta   90.00
_cell.angle_gamma   90.00
#
_symmetry.space_group_name_H-M   'P 1'
#
loop_
_entity.id
_entity.type
_entity.pdbx_description
1 polymer ?
#
loop_
_entity_poly.entity_id
_entity_poly.type
_entity_poly.pdbx_seq_one_letter_code
_entity_poly.pdbx_strand_id
1 'polypeptide(L)'
;ICKRINVFAMGESTKRALDKIGINSTTPEIPGSSSLKELLGKKLIKRKFAIVKGLDGLDELHDHIIKYGADAENIVCYKRKKFLNYKEIREKFNEVDVVIFSSTFATEIFFENIYIANSPISFVCISERIKEFINKLGYGAKTINYFSGNLLDEIRKTI
;
A
#
# COMPACT_ATOMS: atom_id res chain seq x y z
N ILE A 1 -27.18 24.23 -4.39
CA ILE A 1 -26.55 23.58 -5.57
C ILE A 1 -25.49 22.62 -4.99
N CYS A 2 -25.77 21.31 -4.97
CA CYS A 2 -24.73 20.33 -4.62
C CYS A 2 -23.59 20.43 -5.63
N LYS A 3 -22.39 20.83 -5.19
CA LYS A 3 -21.20 20.77 -6.03
C LYS A 3 -20.94 19.29 -6.38
N ARG A 4 -20.81 18.97 -7.67
CA ARG A 4 -20.34 17.66 -8.09
C ARG A 4 -18.94 17.44 -7.50
N ILE A 5 -18.82 16.44 -6.64
CA ILE A 5 -17.54 16.02 -6.07
C ILE A 5 -16.96 14.97 -7.00
N ASN A 6 -15.71 15.17 -7.44
CA ASN A 6 -14.96 14.14 -8.15
C ASN A 6 -14.28 13.25 -7.10
N VAL A 7 -14.52 11.96 -7.18
CA VAL A 7 -13.93 10.98 -6.27
C VAL A 7 -12.83 10.21 -7.00
N PHE A 8 -11.67 10.10 -6.36
CA PHE A 8 -10.54 9.33 -6.85
C PHE A 8 -10.22 8.20 -5.88
N ALA A 9 -9.99 7.01 -6.41
CA ALA A 9 -9.59 5.84 -5.64
C ALA A 9 -8.13 5.50 -5.94
N MET A 10 -7.37 5.11 -4.94
CA MET A 10 -5.95 4.72 -5.09
C MET A 10 -5.77 3.47 -5.95
N GLY A 11 -6.79 2.60 -6.02
CA GLY A 11 -6.77 1.38 -6.79
C GLY A 11 -8.14 0.72 -6.85
N GLU A 12 -8.23 -0.36 -7.64
CA GLU A 12 -9.46 -1.02 -8.03
C GLU A 12 -10.30 -1.55 -6.84
N SER A 13 -9.65 -2.05 -5.78
CA SER A 13 -10.38 -2.55 -4.59
C SER A 13 -11.17 -1.45 -3.88
N THR A 14 -10.59 -0.25 -3.76
CA THR A 14 -11.27 0.92 -3.21
C THR A 14 -12.38 1.39 -4.15
N LYS A 15 -12.13 1.41 -5.46
CA LYS A 15 -13.14 1.75 -6.46
C LYS A 15 -14.35 0.84 -6.35
N ARG A 16 -14.16 -0.48 -6.32
CA ARG A 16 -15.25 -1.46 -6.15
C ARG A 16 -16.03 -1.28 -4.85
N ALA A 17 -15.35 -0.90 -3.77
CA ALA A 17 -16.03 -0.63 -2.50
C ALA A 17 -16.92 0.62 -2.58
N LEU A 18 -16.47 1.66 -3.27
CA LEU A 18 -17.25 2.88 -3.53
C LEU A 18 -18.44 2.61 -4.46
N ASP A 19 -18.23 1.84 -5.53
CA ASP A 19 -19.28 1.45 -6.48
C ASP A 19 -20.45 0.71 -5.78
N LYS A 20 -20.14 -0.17 -4.80
CA LYS A 20 -21.14 -0.88 -4.01
C LYS A 20 -22.07 0.03 -3.21
N ILE A 21 -21.65 1.24 -2.89
CA ILE A 21 -22.45 2.24 -2.18
C ILE A 21 -22.90 3.39 -3.10
N GLY A 22 -22.83 3.18 -4.42
CA GLY A 22 -23.34 4.12 -5.41
C GLY A 22 -22.44 5.32 -5.66
N ILE A 23 -21.17 5.29 -5.26
CA ILE A 23 -20.21 6.38 -5.47
C ILE A 23 -19.30 6.05 -6.65
N ASN A 24 -19.47 6.76 -7.76
CA ASN A 24 -18.58 6.66 -8.90
C ASN A 24 -17.22 7.28 -8.60
N SER A 25 -16.15 6.56 -8.89
CA SER A 25 -14.79 7.04 -8.70
C SER A 25 -13.88 6.73 -9.89
N THR A 26 -12.84 7.55 -10.05
CA THR A 26 -11.78 7.35 -11.04
C THR A 26 -10.57 6.72 -10.35
N THR A 27 -9.95 5.74 -10.98
CA THR A 27 -8.72 5.08 -10.48
C THR A 27 -7.64 5.08 -11.56
N PRO A 28 -6.35 5.18 -11.22
CA PRO A 28 -5.27 5.00 -12.19
C PRO A 28 -5.19 3.53 -12.64
N GLU A 29 -4.63 3.29 -13.83
CA GLU A 29 -4.42 1.95 -14.36
C GLU A 29 -3.51 1.10 -13.47
N ILE A 30 -2.43 1.70 -12.98
CA ILE A 30 -1.51 1.09 -12.01
C ILE A 30 -1.84 1.65 -10.63
N PRO A 31 -2.27 0.82 -9.66
CA PRO A 31 -2.57 1.29 -8.31
C PRO A 31 -1.37 1.94 -7.63
N GLY A 32 -1.59 3.04 -6.94
CA GLY A 32 -0.57 3.70 -6.14
C GLY A 32 -0.57 5.21 -6.21
N SER A 33 0.15 5.85 -5.28
CA SER A 33 0.21 7.30 -5.16
C SER A 33 0.89 7.97 -6.38
N SER A 34 1.90 7.34 -6.95
CA SER A 34 2.60 7.88 -8.13
C SER A 34 1.67 8.00 -9.32
N SER A 35 0.97 6.92 -9.69
CA SER A 35 0.04 6.91 -10.82
C SER A 35 -1.19 7.79 -10.56
N LEU A 36 -1.62 7.91 -9.29
CA LEU A 36 -2.68 8.85 -8.95
C LEU A 36 -2.23 10.31 -9.09
N LYS A 37 -0.99 10.64 -8.75
CA LYS A 37 -0.40 11.97 -9.00
C LYS A 37 -0.35 12.30 -10.50
N GLU A 38 0.01 11.33 -11.33
CA GLU A 38 0.00 11.46 -12.80
C GLU A 38 -1.42 11.68 -13.34
N LEU A 39 -2.38 10.90 -12.87
CA LEU A 39 -3.80 11.03 -13.25
C LEU A 39 -4.37 12.40 -12.88
N LEU A 40 -4.07 12.92 -11.70
CA LEU A 40 -4.46 14.26 -11.27
C LEU A 40 -3.79 15.35 -12.10
N GLY A 41 -2.58 15.10 -12.58
CA GLY A 41 -1.79 16.03 -13.40
C GLY A 41 -1.34 17.27 -12.61
N LYS A 42 -1.08 18.35 -13.36
CA LYS A 42 -0.51 19.62 -12.83
C LYS A 42 -1.50 20.78 -12.81
N LYS A 43 -2.73 20.62 -13.34
CA LYS A 43 -3.74 21.68 -13.43
C LYS A 43 -4.69 21.65 -12.21
N LEU A 44 -4.13 21.81 -11.02
CA LEU A 44 -4.89 21.70 -9.76
C LEU A 44 -5.24 23.06 -9.14
N ILE A 45 -4.79 24.15 -9.71
CA ILE A 45 -4.92 25.52 -9.17
C ILE A 45 -6.35 25.82 -8.71
N LYS A 46 -6.49 26.38 -7.51
CA LYS A 46 -7.76 26.78 -6.88
C LYS A 46 -8.75 25.63 -6.61
N ARG A 47 -8.31 24.35 -6.69
CA ARG A 47 -9.13 23.23 -6.31
C ARG A 47 -8.91 22.90 -4.83
N LYS A 48 -9.91 22.27 -4.22
CA LYS A 48 -9.83 21.79 -2.83
C LYS A 48 -9.96 20.27 -2.81
N PHE A 49 -9.05 19.61 -2.11
CA PHE A 49 -9.00 18.17 -1.98
C PHE A 49 -9.16 17.75 -0.52
N ALA A 50 -9.87 16.65 -0.31
CA ALA A 50 -9.88 15.92 0.95
C ALA A 50 -9.23 14.55 0.69
N ILE A 51 -8.19 14.22 1.45
CA ILE A 51 -7.44 12.97 1.32
C ILE A 51 -7.79 12.08 2.50
N VAL A 52 -8.61 11.05 2.26
CA VAL A 52 -8.99 10.07 3.28
C VAL A 52 -7.87 9.04 3.43
N LYS A 53 -7.21 8.99 4.58
CA LYS A 53 -6.02 8.17 4.80
C LYS A 53 -5.90 7.64 6.24
N GLY A 54 -4.98 6.69 6.45
CA GLY A 54 -4.54 6.29 7.79
C GLY A 54 -3.58 7.30 8.41
N LEU A 55 -3.48 7.34 9.74
CA LEU A 55 -2.65 8.28 10.49
C LEU A 55 -1.19 8.28 10.01
N ASP A 56 -0.62 7.10 9.76
CA ASP A 56 0.79 6.94 9.38
C ASP A 56 0.96 6.79 7.84
N GLY A 57 -0.03 7.22 7.05
CA GLY A 57 0.06 7.20 5.58
C GLY A 57 1.00 8.29 5.06
N LEU A 58 1.68 8.02 3.92
CA LEU A 58 2.58 8.99 3.29
C LEU A 58 1.86 10.27 2.88
N ASP A 59 2.56 11.40 2.92
CA ASP A 59 2.04 12.71 2.54
C ASP A 59 2.36 13.12 1.09
N GLU A 60 2.97 12.22 0.31
CA GLU A 60 3.36 12.47 -1.07
C GLU A 60 2.24 13.01 -1.97
N LEU A 61 1.00 12.54 -1.79
CA LEU A 61 -0.15 13.01 -2.55
C LEU A 61 -0.57 14.42 -2.10
N HIS A 62 -0.58 14.67 -0.80
CA HIS A 62 -0.85 15.97 -0.20
C HIS A 62 0.16 17.01 -0.72
N ASP A 63 1.46 16.70 -0.63
CA ASP A 63 2.54 17.58 -1.05
C ASP A 63 2.48 17.89 -2.54
N HIS A 64 2.14 16.88 -3.36
CA HIS A 64 1.93 17.07 -4.80
C HIS A 64 0.77 18.07 -5.06
N ILE A 65 -0.36 17.90 -4.39
CA ILE A 65 -1.52 18.77 -4.57
C ILE A 65 -1.20 20.22 -4.20
N ILE A 66 -0.57 20.43 -3.05
CA ILE A 66 -0.13 21.76 -2.59
C ILE A 66 0.88 22.37 -3.56
N LYS A 67 1.88 21.60 -4.00
CA LYS A 67 2.90 22.05 -4.96
C LYS A 67 2.30 22.59 -6.26
N TYR A 68 1.17 22.06 -6.71
CA TYR A 68 0.49 22.50 -7.93
C TYR A 68 -0.65 23.50 -7.67
N GLY A 69 -0.63 24.21 -6.53
CA GLY A 69 -1.46 25.38 -6.24
C GLY A 69 -2.91 25.08 -5.87
N ALA A 70 -3.18 23.86 -5.37
CA ALA A 70 -4.45 23.49 -4.79
C ALA A 70 -4.37 23.43 -3.26
N ASP A 71 -5.53 23.45 -2.60
CA ASP A 71 -5.65 23.20 -1.17
C ASP A 71 -5.86 21.70 -0.94
N ALA A 72 -5.22 21.12 0.07
CA ALA A 72 -5.43 19.74 0.47
C ALA A 72 -5.59 19.63 1.98
N GLU A 73 -6.53 18.78 2.41
CA GLU A 73 -6.77 18.43 3.80
C GLU A 73 -6.72 16.92 3.98
N ASN A 74 -5.95 16.45 4.95
CA ASN A 74 -5.88 15.03 5.31
C ASN A 74 -7.01 14.68 6.29
N ILE A 75 -7.90 13.78 5.89
CA ILE A 75 -8.93 13.20 6.75
C ILE A 75 -8.42 11.87 7.27
N VAL A 76 -7.92 11.86 8.50
CA VAL A 76 -7.42 10.64 9.16
C VAL A 76 -8.59 9.85 9.71
N CYS A 77 -8.85 8.66 9.16
CA CYS A 77 -10.00 7.82 9.52
C CYS A 77 -9.63 6.49 10.18
N TYR A 78 -8.35 6.08 10.19
CA TYR A 78 -7.89 4.89 10.91
C TYR A 78 -6.43 5.00 11.34
N LYS A 79 -6.05 4.17 12.32
CA LYS A 79 -4.67 3.96 12.78
C LYS A 79 -4.34 2.48 12.76
N ARG A 80 -3.15 2.14 12.26
CA ARG A 80 -2.61 0.78 12.36
C ARG A 80 -2.09 0.53 13.76
N LYS A 81 -2.30 -0.69 14.28
CA LYS A 81 -1.78 -1.10 15.60
C LYS A 81 -1.08 -2.44 15.47
N LYS A 82 0.02 -2.62 16.22
CA LYS A 82 0.67 -3.92 16.43
C LYS A 82 -0.22 -4.77 17.36
N PHE A 83 -0.22 -6.09 17.19
CA PHE A 83 -0.84 -6.99 18.16
C PHE A 83 -0.05 -6.98 19.48
N LEU A 84 -0.70 -7.39 20.57
CA LEU A 84 -0.04 -7.50 21.87
C LEU A 84 0.75 -8.81 22.01
N ASN A 85 0.38 -9.85 21.27
CA ASN A 85 0.98 -11.17 21.33
C ASN A 85 1.07 -11.81 19.93
N TYR A 86 2.22 -12.38 19.60
CA TYR A 86 2.52 -13.04 18.32
C TYR A 86 2.82 -14.54 18.47
N LYS A 87 2.63 -15.15 19.66
CA LYS A 87 3.01 -16.54 19.92
C LYS A 87 2.36 -17.53 18.96
N GLU A 88 1.04 -17.48 18.79
CA GLU A 88 0.31 -18.36 17.88
C GLU A 88 0.73 -18.16 16.39
N ILE A 89 1.08 -16.92 16.04
CA ILE A 89 1.53 -16.60 14.68
C ILE A 89 2.92 -17.22 14.44
N ARG A 90 3.83 -17.13 15.41
CA ARG A 90 5.17 -17.74 15.34
C ARG A 90 5.10 -19.26 15.17
N GLU A 91 4.23 -19.92 15.89
CA GLU A 91 4.04 -21.38 15.81
C GLU A 91 3.64 -21.82 14.40
N LYS A 92 2.76 -21.06 13.75
CA LYS A 92 2.34 -21.32 12.36
C LYS A 92 3.43 -21.02 11.32
N PHE A 93 4.41 -20.18 11.66
CA PHE A 93 5.48 -19.79 10.73
C PHE A 93 6.55 -20.86 10.51
N ASN A 94 6.62 -21.88 11.36
CA ASN A 94 7.59 -22.97 11.23
C ASN A 94 7.37 -23.83 9.96
N GLU A 95 6.22 -23.73 9.32
CA GLU A 95 5.82 -24.52 8.14
C GLU A 95 5.73 -23.65 6.86
N VAL A 96 6.23 -22.41 6.90
CA VAL A 96 6.08 -21.46 5.77
C VAL A 96 7.37 -21.40 4.95
N ASP A 97 7.27 -21.65 3.64
CA ASP A 97 8.38 -21.53 2.70
C ASP A 97 8.54 -20.11 2.13
N VAL A 98 7.44 -19.38 2.00
CA VAL A 98 7.40 -18.04 1.35
C VAL A 98 6.59 -17.06 2.16
N VAL A 99 7.14 -15.88 2.38
CA VAL A 99 6.42 -14.74 3.00
C VAL A 99 6.27 -13.61 2.00
N ILE A 100 5.02 -13.16 1.81
CA ILE A 100 4.69 -12.06 0.91
C ILE A 100 4.40 -10.79 1.73
N PHE A 101 5.19 -9.77 1.53
CA PHE A 101 5.03 -8.48 2.19
C PHE A 101 4.23 -7.49 1.33
N SER A 102 3.12 -6.99 1.88
CA SER A 102 2.25 -6.00 1.24
C SER A 102 2.41 -4.58 1.80
N SER A 103 3.18 -4.40 2.88
CA SER A 103 3.47 -3.08 3.46
C SER A 103 4.72 -3.09 4.31
N THR A 104 5.42 -1.95 4.40
CA THR A 104 6.59 -1.78 5.27
C THR A 104 6.23 -1.98 6.74
N PHE A 105 5.04 -1.56 7.18
CA PHE A 105 4.57 -1.77 8.55
C PHE A 105 4.43 -3.26 8.90
N ALA A 106 3.86 -4.07 8.01
CA ALA A 106 3.78 -5.52 8.22
C ALA A 106 5.17 -6.18 8.19
N THR A 107 6.07 -5.70 7.32
CA THR A 107 7.45 -6.15 7.23
C THR A 107 8.21 -5.90 8.55
N GLU A 108 8.12 -4.70 9.09
CA GLU A 108 8.73 -4.33 10.38
C GLU A 108 8.27 -5.26 11.49
N ILE A 109 6.95 -5.43 11.63
CA ILE A 109 6.37 -6.31 12.66
C ILE A 109 6.86 -7.74 12.50
N PHE A 110 6.92 -8.25 11.27
CA PHE A 110 7.36 -9.60 10.99
C PHE A 110 8.79 -9.84 11.48
N PHE A 111 9.74 -8.99 11.10
CA PHE A 111 11.14 -9.15 11.48
C PHE A 111 11.38 -8.90 12.97
N GLU A 112 10.65 -7.97 13.57
CA GLU A 112 10.78 -7.68 15.01
C GLU A 112 10.16 -8.77 15.91
N ASN A 113 9.06 -9.38 15.50
CA ASN A 113 8.22 -10.15 16.44
C ASN A 113 7.95 -11.60 15.99
N ILE A 114 8.15 -11.96 14.73
CA ILE A 114 7.70 -13.25 14.19
C ILE A 114 8.88 -14.05 13.67
N TYR A 115 9.75 -13.43 12.87
CA TYR A 115 10.85 -14.11 12.19
C TYR A 115 11.85 -14.72 13.15
N ILE A 116 12.25 -15.96 12.88
CA ILE A 116 13.34 -16.66 13.56
C ILE A 116 14.53 -16.69 12.59
N ALA A 117 15.66 -16.16 13.02
CA ALA A 117 16.88 -16.10 12.21
C ALA A 117 17.28 -17.50 11.70
N ASN A 118 17.79 -17.55 10.47
CA ASN A 118 18.21 -18.76 9.76
C ASN A 118 17.07 -19.73 9.34
N SER A 119 15.81 -19.30 9.40
CA SER A 119 14.73 -20.06 8.77
C SER A 119 14.88 -20.01 7.24
N PRO A 120 14.72 -21.13 6.52
CA PRO A 120 14.85 -21.20 5.05
C PRO A 120 13.61 -20.64 4.35
N ILE A 121 13.30 -19.37 4.60
CA ILE A 121 12.10 -18.68 4.09
C ILE A 121 12.50 -17.74 2.97
N SER A 122 11.79 -17.82 1.84
CA SER A 122 11.91 -16.87 0.75
C SER A 122 11.04 -15.63 0.99
N PHE A 123 11.64 -14.44 0.87
CA PHE A 123 10.91 -13.17 1.03
C PHE A 123 10.53 -12.58 -0.32
N VAL A 124 9.26 -12.26 -0.45
CA VAL A 124 8.66 -11.67 -1.65
C VAL A 124 7.90 -10.41 -1.26
N CYS A 125 7.93 -9.39 -2.09
CA CYS A 125 7.23 -8.13 -1.82
C CYS A 125 6.55 -7.56 -3.08
N ILE A 126 5.55 -6.71 -2.86
CA ILE A 126 4.71 -6.16 -3.93
C ILE A 126 5.22 -4.82 -4.48
N SER A 127 6.35 -4.29 -3.99
CA SER A 127 6.92 -3.03 -4.48
C SER A 127 8.40 -2.90 -4.14
N GLU A 128 9.14 -2.14 -4.95
CA GLU A 128 10.56 -1.84 -4.72
C GLU A 128 10.79 -1.13 -3.38
N ARG A 129 9.89 -0.26 -2.93
CA ARG A 129 9.99 0.40 -1.62
C ARG A 129 10.03 -0.61 -0.47
N ILE A 130 9.22 -1.66 -0.52
CA ILE A 130 9.21 -2.72 0.51
C ILE A 130 10.51 -3.53 0.42
N LYS A 131 10.98 -3.84 -0.79
CA LYS A 131 12.24 -4.53 -1.03
C LYS A 131 13.44 -3.75 -0.45
N GLU A 132 13.52 -2.46 -0.73
CA GLU A 132 14.55 -1.60 -0.15
C GLU A 132 14.51 -1.58 1.39
N PHE A 133 13.30 -1.58 1.97
CA PHE A 133 13.14 -1.66 3.42
C PHE A 133 13.67 -2.99 3.97
N ILE A 134 13.34 -4.13 3.34
CA ILE A 134 13.84 -5.46 3.71
C ILE A 134 15.37 -5.52 3.59
N ASN A 135 15.94 -4.98 2.50
CA ASN A 135 17.39 -4.92 2.28
C ASN A 135 18.10 -4.11 3.37
N LYS A 136 17.52 -3.01 3.83
CA LYS A 136 18.05 -2.21 4.96
C LYS A 136 18.07 -2.98 6.29
N LEU A 137 17.19 -3.97 6.45
CA LEU A 137 17.18 -4.87 7.59
C LEU A 137 18.22 -6.01 7.48
N GLY A 138 18.95 -6.08 6.36
CA GLY A 138 19.98 -7.11 6.12
C GLY A 138 19.46 -8.37 5.42
N TYR A 139 18.23 -8.37 4.90
CA TYR A 139 17.62 -9.52 4.23
C TYR A 139 17.41 -9.26 2.74
N GLY A 140 17.46 -10.32 1.92
CA GLY A 140 17.13 -10.25 0.49
C GLY A 140 15.64 -10.50 0.24
N ALA A 141 15.03 -9.77 -0.70
CA ALA A 141 13.67 -10.03 -1.16
C ALA A 141 13.53 -9.86 -2.67
N LYS A 142 12.59 -10.57 -3.27
CA LYS A 142 12.24 -10.42 -4.69
C LYS A 142 10.92 -9.66 -4.83
N THR A 143 10.84 -8.75 -5.79
CA THR A 143 9.59 -8.03 -6.09
C THR A 143 8.76 -8.85 -7.08
N ILE A 144 7.45 -8.93 -6.84
CA ILE A 144 6.49 -9.55 -7.74
C ILE A 144 5.46 -8.53 -8.23
N ASN A 145 4.90 -8.77 -9.40
CA ASN A 145 3.74 -8.04 -9.86
C ASN A 145 2.45 -8.60 -9.21
N TYR A 146 2.15 -8.09 -8.01
CA TYR A 146 0.98 -8.53 -7.24
C TYR A 146 -0.36 -8.31 -7.96
N PHE A 147 -0.41 -7.36 -8.89
CA PHE A 147 -1.60 -7.03 -9.66
C PHE A 147 -1.67 -7.76 -11.02
N SER A 148 -0.73 -8.68 -11.29
CA SER A 148 -0.80 -9.55 -12.46
C SER A 148 -2.03 -10.46 -12.37
N GLY A 149 -2.60 -10.81 -13.51
CA GLY A 149 -3.72 -11.76 -13.56
C GLY A 149 -3.36 -13.18 -13.09
N ASN A 150 -2.06 -13.48 -12.92
CA ASN A 150 -1.54 -14.77 -12.50
C ASN A 150 -0.49 -14.65 -11.39
N LEU A 151 -0.96 -14.32 -10.19
CA LEU A 151 -0.11 -14.13 -9.01
C LEU A 151 0.69 -15.39 -8.63
N LEU A 152 0.11 -16.59 -8.83
CA LEU A 152 0.79 -17.85 -8.50
C LEU A 152 2.02 -18.07 -9.37
N ASP A 153 1.96 -17.76 -10.67
CA ASP A 153 3.12 -17.89 -11.55
C ASP A 153 4.20 -16.84 -11.24
N GLU A 154 3.79 -15.63 -10.83
CA GLU A 154 4.75 -14.64 -10.35
C GLU A 154 5.50 -15.13 -9.10
N ILE A 155 4.82 -15.74 -8.15
CA ILE A 155 5.43 -16.34 -6.96
C ILE A 155 6.35 -17.50 -7.34
N ARG A 156 5.90 -18.43 -8.18
CA ARG A 156 6.69 -19.60 -8.61
C ARG A 156 8.01 -19.21 -9.29
N LYS A 157 8.04 -18.13 -10.04
CA LYS A 157 9.29 -17.61 -10.65
C LYS A 157 10.30 -17.09 -9.64
N THR A 158 9.88 -16.87 -8.40
CA THR A 158 10.71 -16.27 -7.37
C THR A 158 11.25 -17.26 -6.33
N ILE A 159 10.68 -18.44 -6.28
CA ILE A 159 11.12 -19.56 -5.46
C ILE A 159 12.06 -20.45 -6.29
#